data_50ce1ff5e9038c5226a7e227e74d1b3c
#
_entry.id   50ce1ff5e9038c5226a7e227e74d1b3c
#
_cell.length_a   1.000
_cell.length_b   1.000
_cell.length_c   1.000
_cell.angle_alpha   90.00
_cell.angle_beta   90.00
_cell.angle_gamma   90.00
#
_symmetry.space_group_name_H-M   'P 1'
#
loop_
_entity.id
_entity.type
_entity.pdbx_description
1 polymer ?
#
loop_
_entity_poly.entity_id
_entity_poly.type
_entity_poly.pdbx_seq_one_letter_code
_entity_poly.pdbx_strand_id
1 'polypeptide(L)'
;MLRTAIFVLFFASLAGHSQTSAPSPESQSPATNTLPDAHPLPDPETTTSISDGKFVEIAPEVAEAEAAIATSDWKSAQAKLTPYIAAHPGDPRALFDAGYVADAQNHLDDAVALYRQAIEADSKSFEAHVSLGLLLARQGKLEDARPELALATNLDPGAVGPLAKARAWRALAQIDRKDDPTEASNDLLEALKLSSETPDDTLLAAALADQAGESGAAEKAYRRVLAEDPKSAAANAGLAHLLIAAKQFPEAETLLRAALQQAPDDPALTAQLASVLAAQDKAEALPLIQKLHDAHPENAAITRMMAEILSESGDASGSDHYYIALLAASPKDPDLLVAHGQNLTRQLRFPEAFAAFDKATQLDPANADGWAGLAFAASKTKQPSITLHALTMRSKFLPEVPSTYFLWATSYDSLHQKEAAVTYYRHFLEASAGKFPNQEWQARQRIALLSK
;
A
#
# COMPACT_ATOMS: atom_id res chain seq x y z
N MET A 1 15.06 -29.23 26.68
CA MET A 1 15.99 -28.17 26.33
C MET A 1 16.77 -28.38 25.02
N LEU A 2 16.77 -29.58 24.41
CA LEU A 2 17.50 -29.84 23.14
C LEU A 2 16.67 -29.55 21.88
N ARG A 3 15.37 -29.27 22.01
CA ARG A 3 14.45 -29.07 20.88
C ARG A 3 14.42 -27.64 20.36
N THR A 4 14.76 -26.65 21.17
CA THR A 4 14.66 -25.23 20.85
C THR A 4 15.86 -24.67 20.07
N ALA A 5 17.05 -25.25 20.22
CA ALA A 5 18.28 -24.70 19.62
C ALA A 5 18.44 -24.96 18.12
N ILE A 6 17.77 -25.98 17.55
CA ILE A 6 17.90 -26.32 16.12
C ILE A 6 16.93 -25.46 15.27
N PHE A 7 15.82 -25.05 15.85
CA PHE A 7 14.79 -24.25 15.17
C PHE A 7 15.19 -22.78 15.01
N VAL A 8 15.82 -22.18 16.01
CA VAL A 8 16.24 -20.77 16.00
C VAL A 8 17.29 -20.49 14.91
N LEU A 9 18.07 -21.49 14.52
CA LEU A 9 19.19 -21.34 13.60
C LEU A 9 18.81 -21.21 12.13
N PHE A 10 17.70 -21.79 11.72
CA PHE A 10 17.27 -21.73 10.31
C PHE A 10 16.39 -20.52 10.03
N PHE A 11 15.61 -20.09 11.02
CA PHE A 11 14.66 -18.99 10.86
C PHE A 11 15.27 -17.60 11.04
N ALA A 12 16.37 -17.45 11.75
CA ALA A 12 17.08 -16.16 11.82
C ALA A 12 17.67 -15.72 10.46
N SER A 13 17.85 -16.67 9.52
CA SER A 13 18.28 -16.38 8.15
C SER A 13 17.10 -16.21 7.18
N LEU A 14 15.92 -16.73 7.52
CA LEU A 14 14.71 -16.65 6.71
C LEU A 14 13.89 -15.36 6.97
N ALA A 15 14.07 -14.73 8.14
CA ALA A 15 13.40 -13.47 8.47
C ALA A 15 13.94 -12.26 7.69
N GLY A 16 14.85 -12.47 6.76
CA GLY A 16 15.54 -11.40 6.03
C GLY A 16 14.87 -10.92 4.74
N HIS A 17 13.96 -11.66 4.13
CA HIS A 17 13.43 -11.33 2.79
C HIS A 17 12.00 -11.80 2.52
N SER A 18 11.17 -12.06 3.50
CA SER A 18 9.76 -11.93 3.23
C SER A 18 9.42 -10.44 3.27
N GLN A 19 9.81 -9.69 2.26
CA GLN A 19 8.93 -8.68 1.74
C GLN A 19 7.72 -9.45 1.14
N THR A 20 6.93 -10.08 1.99
CA THR A 20 5.52 -10.04 1.72
C THR A 20 5.25 -8.54 1.69
N SER A 21 5.09 -7.98 0.49
CA SER A 21 4.27 -6.83 0.32
C SER A 21 3.03 -7.11 1.16
N ALA A 22 3.02 -6.64 2.39
CA ALA A 22 1.77 -6.36 3.05
C ALA A 22 0.98 -5.67 1.94
N PRO A 23 -0.27 -6.09 1.63
CA PRO A 23 -1.06 -5.36 0.70
C PRO A 23 -0.90 -3.92 1.14
N SER A 24 -0.35 -3.10 0.23
CA SER A 24 -0.38 -1.65 0.44
C SER A 24 -1.78 -1.41 0.94
N PRO A 25 -1.98 -0.73 2.06
CA PRO A 25 -3.31 -0.52 2.55
C PRO A 25 -4.09 0.05 1.37
N GLU A 26 -4.84 -0.80 0.68
CA GLU A 26 -5.99 -0.33 -0.03
C GLU A 26 -6.88 0.15 1.09
N SER A 27 -6.46 1.28 1.65
CA SER A 27 -7.32 2.09 2.47
C SER A 27 -8.43 2.58 1.55
N GLN A 28 -9.44 1.75 1.37
CA GLN A 28 -10.78 2.24 1.44
C GLN A 28 -11.06 2.60 2.92
N SER A 29 -10.17 3.39 3.52
CA SER A 29 -10.66 4.37 4.48
C SER A 29 -11.69 5.17 3.68
N PRO A 30 -12.83 5.50 4.28
CA PRO A 30 -13.42 6.76 3.98
C PRO A 30 -12.35 7.80 4.42
N ALA A 31 -11.31 7.99 3.61
CA ALA A 31 -10.72 9.27 3.52
C ALA A 31 -11.97 10.13 3.39
N THR A 32 -12.29 10.86 4.41
CA THR A 32 -13.06 12.08 4.22
C THR A 32 -12.39 12.66 3.01
N ASN A 33 -13.04 12.48 1.86
CA ASN A 33 -12.61 12.97 0.58
C ASN A 33 -12.69 14.48 0.74
N THR A 34 -11.74 15.03 1.46
CA THR A 34 -11.46 16.46 1.51
C THR A 34 -10.72 16.81 0.23
N LEU A 35 -11.37 16.48 -0.90
CA LEU A 35 -11.24 17.32 -2.06
C LEU A 35 -11.71 18.68 -1.57
N PRO A 36 -10.86 19.71 -1.62
CA PRO A 36 -11.17 21.03 -1.09
C PRO A 36 -12.53 21.46 -1.61
N ASP A 37 -13.37 22.00 -0.73
CA ASP A 37 -14.72 22.43 -1.03
C ASP A 37 -14.75 23.13 -2.40
N ALA A 38 -15.51 22.55 -3.32
CA ALA A 38 -15.41 22.80 -4.74
C ALA A 38 -16.13 24.08 -5.11
N HIS A 39 -15.67 25.27 -4.74
CA HIS A 39 -16.34 26.43 -5.34
C HIS A 39 -15.44 27.65 -5.39
N PRO A 40 -14.82 27.96 -6.55
CA PRO A 40 -14.45 29.33 -6.82
C PRO A 40 -15.73 30.11 -7.14
N LEU A 41 -16.26 30.90 -6.22
CA LEU A 41 -17.26 31.92 -6.55
C LEU A 41 -16.54 33.05 -7.24
N PRO A 42 -17.06 33.58 -8.39
CA PRO A 42 -16.66 34.88 -8.89
C PRO A 42 -17.02 35.96 -7.86
N ASP A 43 -16.17 36.97 -7.79
CA ASP A 43 -16.40 38.14 -6.92
C ASP A 43 -17.75 38.78 -7.22
N PRO A 44 -18.69 38.95 -6.27
CA PRO A 44 -20.05 39.44 -6.54
C PRO A 44 -20.14 40.88 -7.03
N GLU A 45 -19.01 41.62 -7.10
CA GLU A 45 -19.01 43.00 -7.54
C GLU A 45 -18.83 43.21 -9.06
N THR A 46 -18.61 42.15 -9.85
CA THR A 46 -18.37 42.28 -11.30
C THR A 46 -19.63 41.97 -12.10
N THR A 47 -20.40 42.98 -12.45
CA THR A 47 -21.50 42.88 -13.42
C THR A 47 -21.03 42.77 -14.88
N THR A 48 -19.72 42.66 -15.12
CA THR A 48 -19.10 42.53 -16.45
C THR A 48 -18.01 41.50 -16.44
N SER A 49 -18.06 40.52 -17.35
CA SER A 49 -16.95 39.62 -17.64
C SER A 49 -16.10 40.12 -18.80
N ILE A 50 -14.80 39.86 -18.79
CA ILE A 50 -13.89 40.16 -19.91
C ILE A 50 -13.60 38.86 -20.63
N SER A 51 -14.16 38.67 -21.83
CA SER A 51 -13.81 37.62 -22.77
C SER A 51 -13.12 38.26 -23.98
N ASP A 52 -11.89 37.79 -24.30
CA ASP A 52 -11.10 38.29 -25.44
C ASP A 52 -10.96 39.84 -25.53
N GLY A 53 -10.87 40.49 -24.35
CA GLY A 53 -10.73 41.96 -24.27
C GLY A 53 -12.02 42.76 -24.59
N LYS A 54 -13.16 42.10 -24.68
CA LYS A 54 -14.48 42.74 -24.82
C LYS A 54 -15.27 42.62 -23.52
N PHE A 55 -15.91 43.71 -23.11
CA PHE A 55 -16.93 43.66 -22.05
C PHE A 55 -18.15 42.94 -22.57
N VAL A 56 -18.49 41.81 -21.97
CA VAL A 56 -19.76 41.11 -22.22
C VAL A 56 -20.71 41.53 -21.12
N GLU A 57 -21.83 42.14 -21.48
CA GLU A 57 -22.90 42.50 -20.58
C GLU A 57 -23.58 41.21 -20.08
N ILE A 58 -23.63 41.03 -18.74
CA ILE A 58 -24.27 39.86 -18.12
C ILE A 58 -25.78 40.12 -18.14
N ALA A 59 -26.55 39.12 -18.57
CA ALA A 59 -28.00 39.20 -18.52
C ALA A 59 -28.49 39.43 -17.07
N PRO A 60 -29.46 40.34 -16.86
CA PRO A 60 -29.94 40.63 -15.51
C PRO A 60 -30.38 39.39 -14.70
N GLU A 61 -31.02 38.43 -15.37
CA GLU A 61 -31.48 37.18 -14.77
C GLU A 61 -30.31 36.33 -14.27
N VAL A 62 -29.21 36.31 -15.01
CA VAL A 62 -27.98 35.57 -14.61
C VAL A 62 -27.30 36.29 -13.45
N ALA A 63 -27.18 37.64 -13.50
CA ALA A 63 -26.62 38.41 -12.40
C ALA A 63 -27.44 38.27 -11.10
N GLU A 64 -28.79 38.27 -11.21
CA GLU A 64 -29.66 38.01 -10.07
C GLU A 64 -29.48 36.57 -9.51
N ALA A 65 -29.27 35.58 -10.39
CA ALA A 65 -28.99 34.21 -9.97
C ALA A 65 -27.64 34.09 -9.25
N GLU A 66 -26.59 34.73 -9.77
CA GLU A 66 -25.28 34.79 -9.12
C GLU A 66 -25.32 35.46 -7.74
N ALA A 67 -26.10 36.55 -7.61
CA ALA A 67 -26.33 37.18 -6.30
C ALA A 67 -27.04 36.25 -5.31
N ALA A 68 -27.97 35.39 -5.77
CA ALA A 68 -28.62 34.38 -4.98
C ALA A 68 -27.64 33.23 -4.62
N ILE A 69 -26.80 32.82 -5.58
CA ILE A 69 -25.71 31.82 -5.34
C ILE A 69 -24.78 32.32 -4.24
N ALA A 70 -24.34 33.57 -4.30
CA ALA A 70 -23.43 34.16 -3.31
C ALA A 70 -23.99 34.14 -1.88
N THR A 71 -25.31 34.12 -1.74
CA THR A 71 -25.98 33.97 -0.43
C THR A 71 -26.49 32.57 -0.15
N SER A 72 -26.10 31.59 -0.97
CA SER A 72 -26.52 30.16 -0.87
C SER A 72 -28.06 30.00 -0.98
N ASP A 73 -28.76 30.92 -1.63
CA ASP A 73 -30.19 30.79 -1.96
C ASP A 73 -30.36 30.02 -3.26
N TRP A 74 -30.08 28.72 -3.18
CA TRP A 74 -30.13 27.82 -4.36
C TRP A 74 -31.47 27.78 -5.04
N LYS A 75 -32.58 27.96 -4.29
CA LYS A 75 -33.93 27.95 -4.83
C LYS A 75 -34.22 29.18 -5.67
N SER A 76 -33.83 30.35 -5.22
CA SER A 76 -33.97 31.60 -5.97
C SER A 76 -33.07 31.59 -7.20
N ALA A 77 -31.82 31.11 -7.09
CA ALA A 77 -30.92 30.96 -8.21
C ALA A 77 -31.52 30.03 -9.29
N GLN A 78 -31.99 28.85 -8.91
CA GLN A 78 -32.63 27.93 -9.86
C GLN A 78 -33.89 28.51 -10.52
N ALA A 79 -34.71 29.25 -9.78
CA ALA A 79 -35.93 29.87 -10.31
C ALA A 79 -35.61 30.94 -11.39
N LYS A 80 -34.44 31.56 -11.34
CA LYS A 80 -33.97 32.55 -12.35
C LYS A 80 -33.30 31.84 -13.53
N LEU A 81 -32.41 30.86 -13.28
CA LEU A 81 -31.66 30.19 -14.32
C LEU A 81 -32.52 29.29 -15.19
N THR A 82 -33.50 28.59 -14.65
CA THR A 82 -34.31 27.62 -15.42
C THR A 82 -35.03 28.26 -16.60
N PRO A 83 -35.82 29.36 -16.46
CA PRO A 83 -36.45 29.99 -17.59
C PRO A 83 -35.47 30.69 -18.52
N TYR A 84 -34.38 31.23 -18.00
CA TYR A 84 -33.35 31.88 -18.81
C TYR A 84 -32.67 30.89 -19.75
N ILE A 85 -32.21 29.71 -19.23
CA ILE A 85 -31.59 28.67 -20.04
C ILE A 85 -32.57 28.13 -21.08
N ALA A 86 -33.86 27.99 -20.76
CA ALA A 86 -34.86 27.57 -21.73
C ALA A 86 -34.96 28.52 -22.92
N ALA A 87 -34.73 29.83 -22.71
CA ALA A 87 -34.71 30.85 -23.75
C ALA A 87 -33.31 30.97 -24.42
N HIS A 88 -32.24 30.68 -23.71
CA HIS A 88 -30.84 30.84 -24.12
C HIS A 88 -30.02 29.54 -23.83
N PRO A 89 -30.32 28.44 -24.54
CA PRO A 89 -29.76 27.10 -24.22
C PRO A 89 -28.25 26.97 -24.48
N GLY A 90 -27.63 27.96 -25.12
CA GLY A 90 -26.21 28.00 -25.43
C GLY A 90 -25.41 29.01 -24.60
N ASP A 91 -25.97 29.58 -23.54
CA ASP A 91 -25.24 30.49 -22.66
C ASP A 91 -24.36 29.70 -21.68
N PRO A 92 -23.03 29.71 -21.86
CA PRO A 92 -22.13 28.85 -21.05
C PRO A 92 -22.11 29.26 -19.59
N ARG A 93 -22.30 30.56 -19.27
CA ARG A 93 -22.29 31.07 -17.90
C ARG A 93 -23.53 30.63 -17.13
N ALA A 94 -24.72 30.79 -17.75
CA ALA A 94 -25.97 30.34 -17.14
C ALA A 94 -26.01 28.81 -16.94
N LEU A 95 -25.46 28.05 -17.89
CA LEU A 95 -25.34 26.58 -17.79
C LEU A 95 -24.38 26.17 -16.68
N PHE A 96 -23.24 26.85 -16.55
CA PHE A 96 -22.30 26.64 -15.47
C PHE A 96 -22.94 26.93 -14.10
N ASP A 97 -23.59 28.08 -13.94
CA ASP A 97 -24.25 28.45 -12.69
C ASP A 97 -25.37 27.48 -12.31
N ALA A 98 -26.12 26.98 -13.26
CA ALA A 98 -27.14 25.95 -13.01
C ALA A 98 -26.51 24.61 -12.59
N GLY A 99 -25.40 24.25 -13.21
CA GLY A 99 -24.60 23.07 -12.81
C GLY A 99 -24.11 23.21 -11.37
N TYR A 100 -23.62 24.38 -11.02
CA TYR A 100 -23.16 24.69 -9.66
C TYR A 100 -24.30 24.60 -8.61
N VAL A 101 -25.47 25.17 -8.92
CA VAL A 101 -26.65 25.07 -8.06
C VAL A 101 -27.11 23.63 -7.90
N ALA A 102 -27.07 22.83 -8.97
CA ALA A 102 -27.41 21.40 -8.92
C ALA A 102 -26.42 20.63 -8.06
N ASP A 103 -25.11 20.89 -8.19
CA ASP A 103 -24.07 20.27 -7.37
C ASP A 103 -24.25 20.62 -5.87
N ALA A 104 -24.47 21.90 -5.56
CA ALA A 104 -24.73 22.36 -4.19
C ALA A 104 -25.98 21.72 -3.56
N GLN A 105 -26.98 21.38 -4.38
CA GLN A 105 -28.19 20.66 -3.95
C GLN A 105 -28.03 19.14 -3.95
N ASN A 106 -26.83 18.61 -4.25
CA ASN A 106 -26.53 17.19 -4.38
C ASN A 106 -27.31 16.48 -5.51
N HIS A 107 -27.69 17.21 -6.55
CA HIS A 107 -28.26 16.69 -7.78
C HIS A 107 -27.12 16.40 -8.76
N LEU A 108 -26.29 15.39 -8.46
CA LEU A 108 -24.98 15.20 -9.07
C LEU A 108 -25.06 14.89 -10.58
N ASP A 109 -26.06 14.12 -11.02
CA ASP A 109 -26.21 13.77 -12.45
C ASP A 109 -26.63 14.98 -13.27
N ASP A 110 -27.53 15.83 -12.74
CA ASP A 110 -27.94 17.08 -13.38
C ASP A 110 -26.76 18.06 -13.48
N ALA A 111 -25.95 18.14 -12.41
CA ALA A 111 -24.75 18.97 -12.38
C ALA A 111 -23.73 18.53 -13.45
N VAL A 112 -23.45 17.23 -13.59
CA VAL A 112 -22.57 16.70 -14.64
C VAL A 112 -23.10 17.05 -16.03
N ALA A 113 -24.40 16.88 -16.25
CA ALA A 113 -25.03 17.21 -17.54
C ALA A 113 -24.90 18.71 -17.89
N LEU A 114 -25.15 19.57 -16.92
CA LEU A 114 -25.09 21.04 -17.10
C LEU A 114 -23.66 21.54 -17.30
N TYR A 115 -22.68 21.02 -16.53
CA TYR A 115 -21.28 21.37 -16.78
C TYR A 115 -20.78 20.90 -18.14
N ARG A 116 -21.20 19.73 -18.63
CA ARG A 116 -20.89 19.29 -20.00
C ARG A 116 -21.49 20.20 -21.05
N GLN A 117 -22.74 20.65 -20.87
CA GLN A 117 -23.37 21.62 -21.78
C GLN A 117 -22.63 22.98 -21.75
N ALA A 118 -22.17 23.42 -20.56
CA ALA A 118 -21.36 24.63 -20.44
C ALA A 118 -20.04 24.51 -21.24
N ILE A 119 -19.38 23.34 -21.15
CA ILE A 119 -18.16 23.05 -21.92
C ILE A 119 -18.42 22.96 -23.43
N GLU A 120 -19.56 22.38 -23.84
CA GLU A 120 -19.96 22.36 -25.26
C GLU A 120 -20.20 23.76 -25.79
N ALA A 121 -20.76 24.66 -24.97
CA ALA A 121 -21.00 26.07 -25.34
C ALA A 121 -19.71 26.90 -25.32
N ASP A 122 -18.80 26.64 -24.36
CA ASP A 122 -17.47 27.26 -24.29
C ASP A 122 -16.42 26.22 -23.82
N SER A 123 -15.71 25.66 -24.79
CA SER A 123 -14.65 24.66 -24.53
C SER A 123 -13.40 25.22 -23.85
N LYS A 124 -13.35 26.53 -23.58
CA LYS A 124 -12.27 27.17 -22.83
C LYS A 124 -12.71 27.62 -21.44
N SER A 125 -13.90 27.24 -21.00
CA SER A 125 -14.37 27.54 -19.64
C SER A 125 -13.56 26.78 -18.62
N PHE A 126 -12.61 27.47 -17.99
CA PHE A 126 -11.79 26.91 -16.90
C PHE A 126 -12.68 26.41 -15.76
N GLU A 127 -13.68 27.21 -15.35
CA GLU A 127 -14.57 26.91 -14.24
C GLU A 127 -15.38 25.63 -14.48
N ALA A 128 -15.91 25.48 -15.73
CA ALA A 128 -16.70 24.31 -16.07
C ALA A 128 -15.85 23.00 -16.05
N HIS A 129 -14.64 23.06 -16.62
CA HIS A 129 -13.72 21.90 -16.60
C HIS A 129 -13.29 21.54 -15.17
N VAL A 130 -12.91 22.52 -14.34
CA VAL A 130 -12.52 22.25 -12.94
C VAL A 130 -13.68 21.65 -12.15
N SER A 131 -14.88 22.27 -12.27
CA SER A 131 -16.04 21.84 -11.50
C SER A 131 -16.50 20.44 -11.91
N LEU A 132 -16.54 20.15 -13.22
CA LEU A 132 -16.84 18.81 -13.73
C LEU A 132 -15.81 17.79 -13.26
N GLY A 133 -14.53 18.10 -13.39
CA GLY A 133 -13.45 17.19 -12.99
C GLY A 133 -13.46 16.89 -11.49
N LEU A 134 -13.64 17.90 -10.64
CA LEU A 134 -13.75 17.72 -9.19
C LEU A 134 -15.02 16.93 -8.81
N LEU A 135 -16.15 17.18 -9.47
CA LEU A 135 -17.39 16.44 -9.24
C LEU A 135 -17.24 14.96 -9.62
N LEU A 136 -16.65 14.67 -10.78
CA LEU A 136 -16.39 13.30 -11.23
C LEU A 136 -15.41 12.58 -10.28
N ALA A 137 -14.37 13.27 -9.81
CA ALA A 137 -13.43 12.70 -8.84
C ALA A 137 -14.12 12.36 -7.50
N ARG A 138 -15.01 13.23 -7.00
CA ARG A 138 -15.83 12.93 -5.80
C ARG A 138 -16.77 11.72 -6.00
N GLN A 139 -17.22 11.47 -7.24
CA GLN A 139 -18.02 10.30 -7.58
C GLN A 139 -17.17 9.03 -7.78
N GLY A 140 -15.84 9.11 -7.64
CA GLY A 140 -14.93 7.99 -7.91
C GLY A 140 -14.72 7.68 -9.39
N LYS A 141 -15.22 8.52 -10.31
CA LYS A 141 -15.06 8.39 -11.78
C LYS A 141 -13.73 9.02 -12.21
N LEU A 142 -12.62 8.44 -11.74
CA LEU A 142 -11.28 9.04 -11.88
C LEU A 142 -10.83 9.14 -13.34
N GLU A 143 -11.14 8.13 -14.16
CA GLU A 143 -10.82 8.11 -15.59
C GLU A 143 -11.49 9.26 -16.38
N ASP A 144 -12.72 9.64 -15.99
CA ASP A 144 -13.43 10.76 -16.59
C ASP A 144 -12.98 12.11 -15.99
N ALA A 145 -12.60 12.13 -14.71
CA ALA A 145 -12.18 13.34 -14.01
C ALA A 145 -10.81 13.86 -14.49
N ARG A 146 -9.86 12.95 -14.71
CA ARG A 146 -8.48 13.27 -15.07
C ARG A 146 -8.36 14.15 -16.32
N PRO A 147 -8.98 13.83 -17.48
CA PRO A 147 -8.88 14.64 -18.67
C PRO A 147 -9.47 16.05 -18.49
N GLU A 148 -10.56 16.20 -17.75
CA GLU A 148 -11.18 17.50 -17.49
C GLU A 148 -10.27 18.39 -16.63
N LEU A 149 -9.69 17.86 -15.58
CA LEU A 149 -8.73 18.57 -14.73
C LEU A 149 -7.45 18.91 -15.49
N ALA A 150 -6.94 18.01 -16.31
CA ALA A 150 -5.75 18.25 -17.15
C ALA A 150 -5.99 19.33 -18.19
N LEU A 151 -7.18 19.42 -18.78
CA LEU A 151 -7.55 20.54 -19.64
C LEU A 151 -7.58 21.85 -18.86
N ALA A 152 -8.23 21.85 -17.69
CA ALA A 152 -8.30 23.03 -16.83
C ALA A 152 -6.91 23.58 -16.46
N THR A 153 -5.94 22.72 -16.15
CA THR A 153 -4.60 23.19 -15.80
C THR A 153 -3.87 23.90 -16.94
N ASN A 154 -4.30 23.73 -18.18
CA ASN A 154 -3.78 24.43 -19.36
C ASN A 154 -4.55 25.71 -19.73
N LEU A 155 -5.71 25.93 -19.09
CA LEU A 155 -6.53 27.12 -19.35
C LEU A 155 -6.14 28.28 -18.43
N ASP A 156 -6.53 29.50 -18.85
CA ASP A 156 -6.43 30.70 -18.00
C ASP A 156 -7.54 30.64 -16.93
N PRO A 157 -7.24 30.70 -15.65
CA PRO A 157 -8.24 30.70 -14.59
C PRO A 157 -9.06 32.00 -14.49
N GLY A 158 -8.71 33.05 -15.26
CA GLY A 158 -9.44 34.29 -15.29
C GLY A 158 -9.67 34.94 -13.92
N ALA A 159 -10.92 35.30 -13.64
CA ALA A 159 -11.30 35.98 -12.41
C ALA A 159 -11.23 35.08 -11.15
N VAL A 160 -11.37 33.75 -11.29
CA VAL A 160 -11.29 32.83 -10.15
C VAL A 160 -9.85 32.61 -9.66
N GLY A 161 -8.88 33.00 -10.46
CA GLY A 161 -7.49 33.17 -10.07
C GLY A 161 -6.69 31.87 -9.86
N PRO A 162 -5.41 32.04 -9.47
CA PRO A 162 -4.46 30.92 -9.39
C PRO A 162 -4.82 29.86 -8.35
N LEU A 163 -5.59 30.23 -7.31
CA LEU A 163 -5.99 29.28 -6.26
C LEU A 163 -6.92 28.18 -6.80
N ALA A 164 -7.82 28.52 -7.74
CA ALA A 164 -8.67 27.52 -8.37
C ALA A 164 -7.85 26.57 -9.24
N LYS A 165 -6.82 27.08 -9.93
CA LYS A 165 -5.88 26.27 -10.71
C LYS A 165 -5.03 25.35 -9.82
N ALA A 166 -4.62 25.83 -8.65
CA ALA A 166 -3.94 24.99 -7.66
C ALA A 166 -4.82 23.82 -7.18
N ARG A 167 -6.15 24.00 -7.06
CA ARG A 167 -7.08 22.93 -6.72
C ARG A 167 -7.13 21.85 -7.81
N ALA A 168 -7.13 22.26 -9.10
CA ALA A 168 -7.10 21.31 -10.21
C ALA A 168 -5.82 20.46 -10.18
N TRP A 169 -4.66 21.09 -9.97
CA TRP A 169 -3.38 20.40 -9.80
C TRP A 169 -3.36 19.44 -8.62
N ARG A 170 -3.89 19.84 -7.46
CA ARG A 170 -4.01 18.96 -6.29
C ARG A 170 -4.89 17.75 -6.56
N ALA A 171 -6.00 17.96 -7.26
CA ALA A 171 -6.90 16.87 -7.62
C ALA A 171 -6.23 15.87 -8.59
N LEU A 172 -5.47 16.36 -9.58
CA LEU A 172 -4.65 15.51 -10.45
C LEU A 172 -3.62 14.71 -9.64
N ALA A 173 -2.87 15.37 -8.76
CA ALA A 173 -1.89 14.71 -7.90
C ALA A 173 -2.53 13.58 -7.05
N GLN A 174 -3.75 13.78 -6.55
CA GLN A 174 -4.47 12.74 -5.82
C GLN A 174 -4.94 11.59 -6.72
N ILE A 175 -5.37 11.89 -7.95
CA ILE A 175 -5.80 10.87 -8.91
C ILE A 175 -4.60 10.01 -9.34
N ASP A 176 -3.51 10.66 -9.72
CA ASP A 176 -2.33 10.01 -10.30
C ASP A 176 -1.44 9.34 -9.24
N ARG A 177 -1.67 9.60 -7.94
CA ARG A 177 -0.87 9.10 -6.83
C ARG A 177 -0.55 7.61 -6.88
N LYS A 178 -1.53 6.77 -7.29
CA LYS A 178 -1.38 5.31 -7.28
C LYS A 178 -0.70 4.81 -8.56
N ASP A 179 -1.10 5.35 -9.70
CA ASP A 179 -0.74 4.81 -11.01
C ASP A 179 0.49 5.50 -11.61
N ASP A 180 0.69 6.79 -11.33
CA ASP A 180 1.87 7.56 -11.71
C ASP A 180 2.33 8.49 -10.58
N PRO A 181 3.04 7.96 -9.55
CA PRO A 181 3.53 8.77 -8.43
C PRO A 181 4.48 9.90 -8.84
N THR A 182 5.17 9.75 -9.97
CA THR A 182 6.08 10.77 -10.49
C THR A 182 5.30 11.97 -11.01
N GLU A 183 4.27 11.73 -11.83
CA GLU A 183 3.40 12.79 -12.31
C GLU A 183 2.64 13.42 -11.14
N ALA A 184 2.11 12.63 -10.20
CA ALA A 184 1.47 13.16 -9.00
C ALA A 184 2.38 14.12 -8.19
N SER A 185 3.68 13.82 -8.13
CA SER A 185 4.66 14.70 -7.47
C SER A 185 4.85 16.01 -8.26
N ASN A 186 4.87 15.95 -9.59
CA ASN A 186 4.97 17.13 -10.45
C ASN A 186 3.71 18.00 -10.30
N ASP A 187 2.53 17.40 -10.32
CA ASP A 187 1.26 18.09 -10.16
C ASP A 187 1.17 18.82 -8.80
N LEU A 188 1.59 18.13 -7.74
CA LEU A 188 1.67 18.75 -6.41
C LEU A 188 2.62 19.95 -6.39
N LEU A 189 3.78 19.85 -7.05
CA LEU A 189 4.72 20.97 -7.17
C LEU A 189 4.11 22.15 -7.94
N GLU A 190 3.34 21.90 -9.00
CA GLU A 190 2.63 22.96 -9.72
C GLU A 190 1.57 23.64 -8.84
N ALA A 191 0.84 22.86 -8.03
CA ALA A 191 -0.11 23.42 -7.06
C ALA A 191 0.59 24.35 -6.04
N LEU A 192 1.74 23.93 -5.52
CA LEU A 192 2.51 24.68 -4.53
C LEU A 192 3.17 25.95 -5.07
N LYS A 193 3.36 26.08 -6.40
CA LYS A 193 3.77 27.34 -7.03
C LYS A 193 2.67 28.39 -7.01
N LEU A 194 1.40 27.97 -6.95
CA LEU A 194 0.22 28.82 -7.07
C LEU A 194 -0.42 29.15 -5.71
N SER A 195 -0.14 28.36 -4.69
CA SER A 195 -0.73 28.51 -3.36
C SER A 195 0.18 28.00 -2.25
N SER A 196 -0.06 28.44 -1.02
CA SER A 196 0.64 27.92 0.15
C SER A 196 0.39 26.44 0.37
N GLU A 197 1.38 25.74 0.93
CA GLU A 197 1.27 24.34 1.35
C GLU A 197 0.16 24.18 2.40
N THR A 198 -0.62 23.12 2.27
CA THR A 198 -1.64 22.71 3.24
C THR A 198 -1.20 21.42 3.97
N PRO A 199 -1.81 21.07 5.11
CA PRO A 199 -1.55 19.79 5.78
C PRO A 199 -1.80 18.57 4.87
N ASP A 200 -2.81 18.65 3.99
CA ASP A 200 -3.11 17.59 3.01
C ASP A 200 -2.01 17.47 1.95
N ASP A 201 -1.42 18.59 1.52
CA ASP A 201 -0.27 18.59 0.60
C ASP A 201 0.94 17.91 1.26
N THR A 202 1.18 18.20 2.54
CA THR A 202 2.25 17.55 3.31
C THR A 202 2.01 16.04 3.44
N LEU A 203 0.77 15.65 3.68
CA LEU A 203 0.38 14.24 3.79
C LEU A 203 0.54 13.51 2.44
N LEU A 204 0.12 14.14 1.35
CA LEU A 204 0.30 13.61 0.00
C LEU A 204 1.79 13.48 -0.36
N ALA A 205 2.59 14.53 -0.08
CA ALA A 205 4.03 14.49 -0.30
C ALA A 205 4.70 13.36 0.52
N ALA A 206 4.25 13.12 1.76
CA ALA A 206 4.74 12.02 2.58
C ALA A 206 4.45 10.66 1.94
N ALA A 207 3.23 10.46 1.44
CA ALA A 207 2.82 9.21 0.80
C ALA A 207 3.58 8.97 -0.53
N LEU A 208 3.80 10.03 -1.32
CA LEU A 208 4.58 9.95 -2.56
C LEU A 208 6.07 9.64 -2.29
N ALA A 209 6.66 10.25 -1.26
CA ALA A 209 8.03 9.97 -0.84
C ALA A 209 8.18 8.52 -0.33
N ASP A 210 7.17 7.98 0.38
CA ASP A 210 7.16 6.58 0.82
C ASP A 210 7.14 5.63 -0.39
N GLN A 211 6.27 5.88 -1.36
CA GLN A 211 6.20 5.10 -2.61
C GLN A 211 7.50 5.17 -3.43
N ALA A 212 8.18 6.31 -3.40
CA ALA A 212 9.49 6.48 -4.04
C ALA A 212 10.64 5.80 -3.27
N GLY A 213 10.38 5.21 -2.10
CA GLY A 213 11.39 4.61 -1.23
C GLY A 213 12.23 5.64 -0.45
N GLU A 214 11.83 6.90 -0.46
CA GLU A 214 12.48 7.99 0.26
C GLU A 214 12.04 8.04 1.73
N SER A 215 12.22 6.92 2.45
CA SER A 215 11.67 6.72 3.80
C SER A 215 12.01 7.83 4.78
N GLY A 216 13.22 8.43 4.68
CA GLY A 216 13.61 9.53 5.56
C GLY A 216 12.88 10.84 5.29
N ALA A 217 12.49 11.13 4.03
CA ALA A 217 11.68 12.28 3.67
C ALA A 217 10.22 12.05 4.08
N ALA A 218 9.69 10.86 3.81
CA ALA A 218 8.34 10.45 4.20
C ALA A 218 8.15 10.52 5.73
N GLU A 219 9.10 9.98 6.51
CA GLU A 219 9.04 10.03 7.97
C GLU A 219 8.96 11.46 8.50
N LYS A 220 9.83 12.36 7.98
CA LYS A 220 9.83 13.77 8.38
C LYS A 220 8.48 14.44 8.07
N ALA A 221 7.92 14.16 6.91
CA ALA A 221 6.65 14.75 6.49
C ALA A 221 5.49 14.23 7.34
N TYR A 222 5.39 12.92 7.59
CA TYR A 222 4.37 12.37 8.50
C TYR A 222 4.50 12.93 9.92
N ARG A 223 5.73 13.03 10.46
CA ARG A 223 5.94 13.63 11.78
C ARG A 223 5.55 15.11 11.83
N ARG A 224 5.71 15.85 10.74
CA ARG A 224 5.26 17.25 10.63
C ARG A 224 3.73 17.34 10.70
N VAL A 225 3.02 16.47 9.96
CA VAL A 225 1.56 16.40 10.04
C VAL A 225 1.12 16.06 11.46
N LEU A 226 1.73 15.08 12.11
CA LEU A 226 1.38 14.66 13.47
C LEU A 226 1.73 15.70 14.55
N ALA A 227 2.65 16.62 14.29
CA ALA A 227 2.93 17.74 15.18
C ALA A 227 1.79 18.78 15.19
N GLU A 228 1.09 18.94 14.07
CA GLU A 228 -0.07 19.83 13.92
C GLU A 228 -1.39 19.12 14.28
N ASP A 229 -1.57 17.91 13.77
CA ASP A 229 -2.73 17.04 14.07
C ASP A 229 -2.29 15.66 14.54
N PRO A 230 -2.11 15.46 15.85
CA PRO A 230 -1.73 14.15 16.42
C PRO A 230 -2.77 13.04 16.20
N LYS A 231 -3.99 13.39 15.76
CA LYS A 231 -5.07 12.45 15.51
C LYS A 231 -5.22 12.07 14.03
N SER A 232 -4.43 12.63 13.14
CA SER A 232 -4.46 12.27 11.73
C SER A 232 -4.27 10.75 11.55
N ALA A 233 -5.35 10.05 11.21
CA ALA A 233 -5.32 8.59 11.03
C ALA A 233 -4.36 8.20 9.90
N ALA A 234 -4.39 8.96 8.79
CA ALA A 234 -3.54 8.71 7.63
C ALA A 234 -2.05 8.91 7.94
N ALA A 235 -1.69 9.98 8.68
CA ALA A 235 -0.30 10.21 9.06
C ALA A 235 0.19 9.17 10.09
N ASN A 236 -0.66 8.79 11.06
CA ASN A 236 -0.34 7.72 12.01
C ASN A 236 -0.14 6.37 11.28
N ALA A 237 -1.01 6.03 10.32
CA ALA A 237 -0.91 4.81 9.53
C ALA A 237 0.35 4.80 8.64
N GLY A 238 0.62 5.89 7.92
CA GLY A 238 1.78 6.02 7.05
C GLY A 238 3.11 5.93 7.81
N LEU A 239 3.22 6.65 8.93
CA LEU A 239 4.42 6.56 9.78
C LEU A 239 4.58 5.16 10.38
N ALA A 240 3.48 4.52 10.82
CA ALA A 240 3.53 3.15 11.33
C ALA A 240 4.03 2.17 10.27
N HIS A 241 3.60 2.31 9.01
CA HIS A 241 4.08 1.50 7.90
C HIS A 241 5.62 1.58 7.75
N LEU A 242 6.18 2.79 7.74
CA LEU A 242 7.64 3.01 7.69
C LEU A 242 8.36 2.37 8.87
N LEU A 243 7.82 2.52 10.09
CA LEU A 243 8.40 1.98 11.31
C LEU A 243 8.33 0.45 11.36
N ILE A 244 7.30 -0.16 10.79
CA ILE A 244 7.20 -1.62 10.63
C ILE A 244 8.34 -2.12 9.72
N ALA A 245 8.54 -1.47 8.58
CA ALA A 245 9.65 -1.79 7.67
C ALA A 245 11.03 -1.63 8.35
N ALA A 246 11.17 -0.62 9.22
CA ALA A 246 12.35 -0.40 10.06
C ALA A 246 12.43 -1.31 11.31
N LYS A 247 11.47 -2.21 11.53
CA LYS A 247 11.34 -3.09 12.71
C LYS A 247 11.24 -2.32 14.05
N GLN A 248 10.74 -1.11 14.02
CA GLN A 248 10.51 -0.27 15.21
C GLN A 248 9.09 -0.50 15.73
N PHE A 249 8.79 -1.76 16.10
CA PHE A 249 7.45 -2.23 16.44
C PHE A 249 6.77 -1.50 17.61
N PRO A 250 7.46 -1.12 18.72
CA PRO A 250 6.77 -0.44 19.84
C PRO A 250 6.21 0.94 19.46
N GLU A 251 6.92 1.70 18.63
CA GLU A 251 6.44 3.00 18.14
C GLU A 251 5.30 2.80 17.12
N ALA A 252 5.48 1.86 16.17
CA ALA A 252 4.45 1.50 15.20
C ALA A 252 3.13 1.09 15.88
N GLU A 253 3.18 0.29 16.94
CA GLU A 253 1.99 -0.09 17.72
C GLU A 253 1.27 1.13 18.29
N THR A 254 2.01 2.07 18.85
CA THR A 254 1.42 3.29 19.43
C THR A 254 0.66 4.08 18.38
N LEU A 255 1.24 4.26 17.20
CA LEU A 255 0.64 4.98 16.08
C LEU A 255 -0.58 4.25 15.50
N LEU A 256 -0.50 2.92 15.34
CA LEU A 256 -1.63 2.11 14.87
C LEU A 256 -2.81 2.16 15.84
N ARG A 257 -2.56 2.11 17.15
CA ARG A 257 -3.61 2.29 18.15
C ARG A 257 -4.23 3.69 18.08
N ALA A 258 -3.44 4.73 17.83
CA ALA A 258 -3.94 6.09 17.63
C ALA A 258 -4.79 6.21 16.36
N ALA A 259 -4.35 5.62 15.24
CA ALA A 259 -5.12 5.58 13.99
C ALA A 259 -6.45 4.85 14.18
N LEU A 260 -6.46 3.70 14.86
CA LEU A 260 -7.69 2.93 15.15
C LEU A 260 -8.66 3.64 16.09
N GLN A 261 -8.21 4.63 16.88
CA GLN A 261 -9.15 5.49 17.64
C GLN A 261 -10.02 6.36 16.73
N GLN A 262 -9.50 6.74 15.55
CA GLN A 262 -10.25 7.53 14.57
C GLN A 262 -11.01 6.64 13.57
N ALA A 263 -10.48 5.45 13.27
CA ALA A 263 -11.06 4.49 12.35
C ALA A 263 -11.11 3.09 13.00
N PRO A 264 -11.99 2.85 13.98
CA PRO A 264 -11.98 1.65 14.81
C PRO A 264 -12.31 0.35 14.05
N ASP A 265 -12.99 0.45 12.93
CA ASP A 265 -13.41 -0.69 12.10
C ASP A 265 -12.56 -0.85 10.83
N ASP A 266 -11.41 -0.14 10.73
CA ASP A 266 -10.51 -0.29 9.58
C ASP A 266 -9.80 -1.65 9.62
N PRO A 267 -10.07 -2.54 8.64
CA PRO A 267 -9.49 -3.87 8.63
C PRO A 267 -7.98 -3.86 8.33
N ALA A 268 -7.49 -2.89 7.55
CA ALA A 268 -6.07 -2.81 7.20
C ALA A 268 -5.23 -2.37 8.41
N LEU A 269 -5.68 -1.36 9.16
CA LEU A 269 -5.05 -0.94 10.41
C LEU A 269 -5.07 -2.03 11.47
N THR A 270 -6.20 -2.75 11.57
CA THR A 270 -6.34 -3.89 12.50
C THR A 270 -5.38 -5.02 12.15
N ALA A 271 -5.24 -5.34 10.85
CA ALA A 271 -4.30 -6.34 10.38
C ALA A 271 -2.84 -5.94 10.66
N GLN A 272 -2.47 -4.69 10.38
CA GLN A 272 -1.13 -4.18 10.69
C GLN A 272 -0.84 -4.23 12.19
N LEU A 273 -1.80 -3.86 13.04
CA LEU A 273 -1.63 -3.95 14.49
C LEU A 273 -1.45 -5.40 14.95
N ALA A 274 -2.23 -6.35 14.42
CA ALA A 274 -2.08 -7.77 14.73
C ALA A 274 -0.68 -8.28 14.36
N SER A 275 -0.18 -7.90 13.18
CA SER A 275 1.17 -8.24 12.71
C SER A 275 2.27 -7.68 13.63
N VAL A 276 2.15 -6.41 14.03
CA VAL A 276 3.09 -5.74 14.94
C VAL A 276 3.07 -6.37 16.32
N LEU A 277 1.89 -6.74 16.83
CA LEU A 277 1.75 -7.43 18.11
C LEU A 277 2.36 -8.84 18.08
N ALA A 278 2.15 -9.57 16.97
CA ALA A 278 2.76 -10.88 16.76
C ALA A 278 4.30 -10.80 16.72
N ALA A 279 4.84 -9.81 16.01
CA ALA A 279 6.30 -9.58 15.96
C ALA A 279 6.92 -9.21 17.32
N GLN A 280 6.11 -8.80 18.29
CA GLN A 280 6.50 -8.53 19.67
C GLN A 280 6.13 -9.67 20.64
N ASP A 281 5.73 -10.84 20.15
CA ASP A 281 5.24 -11.99 20.95
C ASP A 281 4.08 -11.61 21.91
N LYS A 282 3.25 -10.64 21.55
CA LYS A 282 2.13 -10.19 22.39
C LYS A 282 0.90 -11.07 22.18
N ALA A 283 0.33 -11.57 23.28
CA ALA A 283 -0.83 -12.46 23.25
C ALA A 283 -2.10 -11.86 22.63
N GLU A 284 -2.16 -10.52 22.50
CA GLU A 284 -3.26 -9.81 21.87
C GLU A 284 -3.34 -10.03 20.34
N ALA A 285 -2.25 -10.44 19.70
CA ALA A 285 -2.17 -10.61 18.24
C ALA A 285 -3.22 -11.61 17.73
N LEU A 286 -3.26 -12.79 18.34
CA LEU A 286 -4.14 -13.89 17.88
C LEU A 286 -5.63 -13.56 18.00
N PRO A 287 -6.18 -13.10 19.15
CA PRO A 287 -7.59 -12.74 19.22
C PRO A 287 -7.97 -11.58 18.30
N LEU A 288 -7.05 -10.67 18.02
CA LEU A 288 -7.30 -9.54 17.12
C LEU A 288 -7.45 -10.00 15.67
N ILE A 289 -6.51 -10.83 15.18
CA ILE A 289 -6.59 -11.36 13.81
C ILE A 289 -7.74 -12.35 13.64
N GLN A 290 -8.08 -13.13 14.69
CA GLN A 290 -9.23 -14.02 14.69
C GLN A 290 -10.52 -13.25 14.48
N LYS A 291 -10.75 -12.17 15.25
CA LYS A 291 -11.93 -11.31 15.10
C LYS A 291 -12.01 -10.74 13.69
N LEU A 292 -10.87 -10.32 13.13
CA LEU A 292 -10.81 -9.77 11.78
C LEU A 292 -11.13 -10.83 10.71
N HIS A 293 -10.59 -12.05 10.87
CA HIS A 293 -10.87 -13.17 9.99
C HIS A 293 -12.35 -13.60 10.04
N ASP A 294 -12.94 -13.64 11.24
CA ASP A 294 -14.36 -13.99 11.41
C ASP A 294 -15.30 -12.98 10.73
N ALA A 295 -14.88 -11.71 10.66
CA ALA A 295 -15.61 -10.65 9.95
C ALA A 295 -15.40 -10.70 8.42
N HIS A 296 -14.25 -11.20 7.95
CA HIS A 296 -13.84 -11.20 6.54
C HIS A 296 -13.26 -12.56 6.12
N PRO A 297 -14.01 -13.67 6.25
CA PRO A 297 -13.50 -15.02 6.00
C PRO A 297 -13.10 -15.27 4.54
N GLU A 298 -13.65 -14.50 3.60
CA GLU A 298 -13.34 -14.55 2.17
C GLU A 298 -12.03 -13.83 1.81
N ASN A 299 -11.49 -13.00 2.71
CA ASN A 299 -10.27 -12.25 2.45
C ASN A 299 -9.03 -13.13 2.60
N ALA A 300 -8.43 -13.49 1.46
CA ALA A 300 -7.26 -14.36 1.43
C ALA A 300 -6.04 -13.77 2.17
N ALA A 301 -5.86 -12.44 2.16
CA ALA A 301 -4.76 -11.81 2.86
C ALA A 301 -4.90 -11.92 4.39
N ILE A 302 -6.11 -11.70 4.91
CA ILE A 302 -6.42 -11.88 6.35
C ILE A 302 -6.28 -13.35 6.74
N THR A 303 -6.78 -14.28 5.91
CA THR A 303 -6.65 -15.73 6.14
C THR A 303 -5.18 -16.16 6.17
N ARG A 304 -4.35 -15.62 5.26
CA ARG A 304 -2.90 -15.86 5.26
C ARG A 304 -2.23 -15.35 6.53
N MET A 305 -2.53 -14.13 6.95
CA MET A 305 -2.01 -13.55 8.19
C MET A 305 -2.44 -14.37 9.41
N MET A 306 -3.68 -14.87 9.46
CA MET A 306 -4.15 -15.77 10.50
C MET A 306 -3.32 -17.04 10.55
N ALA A 307 -3.04 -17.67 9.39
CA ALA A 307 -2.20 -18.84 9.30
C ALA A 307 -0.77 -18.58 9.81
N GLU A 308 -0.18 -17.46 9.41
CA GLU A 308 1.18 -17.06 9.80
C GLU A 308 1.28 -16.83 11.32
N ILE A 309 0.36 -16.04 11.90
CA ILE A 309 0.33 -15.74 13.34
C ILE A 309 0.14 -17.02 14.17
N LEU A 310 -0.77 -17.90 13.77
CA LEU A 310 -0.94 -19.21 14.43
C LEU A 310 0.35 -20.05 14.38
N SER A 311 0.96 -20.12 13.20
CA SER A 311 2.20 -20.87 13.00
C SER A 311 3.34 -20.33 13.86
N GLU A 312 3.47 -19.01 14.00
CA GLU A 312 4.51 -18.35 14.80
C GLU A 312 4.24 -18.43 16.29
N SER A 313 2.99 -18.36 16.72
CA SER A 313 2.60 -18.52 18.13
C SER A 313 2.73 -19.96 18.64
N GLY A 314 3.11 -20.91 17.76
CA GLY A 314 3.36 -22.30 18.10
C GLY A 314 2.21 -23.26 17.78
N ASP A 315 1.07 -22.77 17.33
CA ASP A 315 -0.03 -23.61 16.83
C ASP A 315 0.10 -23.86 15.32
N ALA A 316 1.23 -24.46 14.93
CA ALA A 316 1.48 -24.83 13.55
C ALA A 316 0.42 -25.83 13.00
N SER A 317 -0.19 -26.62 13.89
CA SER A 317 -1.26 -27.56 13.50
C SER A 317 -2.57 -26.85 13.21
N GLY A 318 -2.97 -25.88 14.03
CA GLY A 318 -4.14 -25.05 13.82
C GLY A 318 -4.02 -24.18 12.56
N SER A 319 -2.82 -23.74 12.25
CA SER A 319 -2.51 -22.97 11.02
C SER A 319 -2.68 -23.77 9.73
N ASP A 320 -2.48 -25.10 9.77
CA ASP A 320 -2.37 -25.96 8.56
C ASP A 320 -3.63 -25.92 7.69
N HIS A 321 -4.82 -25.92 8.28
CA HIS A 321 -6.07 -25.88 7.52
C HIS A 321 -6.28 -24.57 6.75
N TYR A 322 -5.79 -23.45 7.26
CA TYR A 322 -5.84 -22.17 6.56
C TYR A 322 -4.91 -22.17 5.35
N TYR A 323 -3.69 -22.73 5.47
CA TYR A 323 -2.80 -22.92 4.32
C TYR A 323 -3.41 -23.84 3.26
N ILE A 324 -4.04 -24.93 3.67
CA ILE A 324 -4.72 -25.87 2.75
C ILE A 324 -5.87 -25.16 2.02
N ALA A 325 -6.68 -24.36 2.71
CA ALA A 325 -7.77 -23.60 2.11
C ALA A 325 -7.25 -22.56 1.09
N LEU A 326 -6.20 -21.82 1.45
CA LEU A 326 -5.57 -20.85 0.55
C LEU A 326 -4.97 -21.52 -0.69
N LEU A 327 -4.29 -22.67 -0.53
CA LEU A 327 -3.73 -23.43 -1.63
C LEU A 327 -4.78 -24.11 -2.50
N ALA A 328 -5.99 -24.38 -1.97
CA ALA A 328 -7.11 -24.84 -2.78
C ALA A 328 -7.61 -23.74 -3.73
N ALA A 329 -7.60 -22.48 -3.28
CA ALA A 329 -7.95 -21.32 -4.10
C ALA A 329 -6.81 -20.91 -5.06
N SER A 330 -5.56 -20.99 -4.61
CA SER A 330 -4.36 -20.56 -5.36
C SER A 330 -3.28 -21.66 -5.39
N PRO A 331 -3.50 -22.78 -6.12
CA PRO A 331 -2.62 -23.96 -6.05
C PRO A 331 -1.24 -23.79 -6.69
N LYS A 332 -1.00 -22.67 -7.36
CA LYS A 332 0.25 -22.33 -8.06
C LYS A 332 0.93 -21.09 -7.49
N ASP A 333 0.57 -20.67 -6.30
CA ASP A 333 1.24 -19.56 -5.59
C ASP A 333 2.52 -20.10 -4.93
N PRO A 334 3.73 -19.71 -5.41
CA PRO A 334 4.97 -20.23 -4.89
C PRO A 334 5.26 -19.74 -3.46
N ASP A 335 4.88 -18.51 -3.12
CA ASP A 335 5.12 -17.95 -1.79
C ASP A 335 4.23 -18.63 -0.74
N LEU A 336 2.99 -18.92 -1.10
CA LEU A 336 2.08 -19.67 -0.25
C LEU A 336 2.55 -21.11 -0.03
N LEU A 337 3.10 -21.75 -1.07
CA LEU A 337 3.71 -23.08 -0.94
C LEU A 337 4.95 -23.06 -0.02
N VAL A 338 5.77 -22.00 -0.09
CA VAL A 338 6.91 -21.79 0.82
C VAL A 338 6.43 -21.63 2.25
N ALA A 339 5.45 -20.76 2.49
CA ALA A 339 4.89 -20.53 3.83
C ALA A 339 4.29 -21.81 4.43
N HIS A 340 3.53 -22.57 3.64
CA HIS A 340 3.01 -23.87 4.05
C HIS A 340 4.13 -24.88 4.33
N GLY A 341 5.16 -24.96 3.49
CA GLY A 341 6.34 -25.79 3.69
C GLY A 341 7.07 -25.46 4.99
N GLN A 342 7.19 -24.20 5.34
CA GLN A 342 7.74 -23.72 6.60
C GLN A 342 6.89 -24.18 7.80
N ASN A 343 5.56 -24.04 7.69
CA ASN A 343 4.62 -24.52 8.71
C ASN A 343 4.73 -26.04 8.92
N LEU A 344 4.78 -26.81 7.84
CA LEU A 344 5.00 -28.28 7.88
C LEU A 344 6.35 -28.65 8.51
N THR A 345 7.38 -27.83 8.26
CA THR A 345 8.71 -28.01 8.87
C THR A 345 8.65 -27.82 10.40
N ARG A 346 7.89 -26.83 10.88
CA ARG A 346 7.64 -26.62 12.33
C ARG A 346 6.93 -27.83 12.96
N GLN A 347 6.04 -28.48 12.22
CA GLN A 347 5.38 -29.71 12.62
C GLN A 347 6.25 -30.97 12.49
N LEU A 348 7.51 -30.85 12.02
CA LEU A 348 8.42 -31.95 11.70
C LEU A 348 7.90 -32.89 10.58
N ARG A 349 6.94 -32.46 9.78
CA ARG A 349 6.37 -33.19 8.62
C ARG A 349 7.26 -32.99 7.40
N PHE A 350 8.53 -33.41 7.49
CA PHE A 350 9.56 -33.13 6.50
C PHE A 350 9.27 -33.67 5.09
N PRO A 351 8.65 -34.88 4.89
CA PRO A 351 8.31 -35.32 3.54
C PRO A 351 7.28 -34.41 2.85
N GLU A 352 6.31 -33.90 3.60
CA GLU A 352 5.29 -33.00 3.05
C GLU A 352 5.88 -31.59 2.83
N ALA A 353 6.71 -31.11 3.75
CA ALA A 353 7.46 -29.87 3.56
C ALA A 353 8.35 -29.93 2.31
N PHE A 354 9.03 -31.05 2.08
CA PHE A 354 9.81 -31.30 0.87
C PHE A 354 8.96 -31.12 -0.39
N ALA A 355 7.78 -31.77 -0.45
CA ALA A 355 6.91 -31.67 -1.61
C ALA A 355 6.40 -30.24 -1.86
N ALA A 356 6.10 -29.49 -0.81
CA ALA A 356 5.68 -28.09 -0.90
C ALA A 356 6.81 -27.19 -1.44
N PHE A 357 8.02 -27.30 -0.90
CA PHE A 357 9.16 -26.52 -1.37
C PHE A 357 9.61 -26.91 -2.79
N ASP A 358 9.60 -28.21 -3.13
CA ASP A 358 9.93 -28.68 -4.47
C ASP A 358 8.97 -28.09 -5.51
N LYS A 359 7.67 -28.09 -5.22
CA LYS A 359 6.68 -27.48 -6.08
C LYS A 359 6.87 -25.96 -6.16
N ALA A 360 7.18 -25.27 -5.07
CA ALA A 360 7.45 -23.84 -5.07
C ALA A 360 8.63 -23.47 -5.98
N THR A 361 9.75 -24.21 -5.86
CA THR A 361 10.95 -23.96 -6.67
C THR A 361 10.79 -24.30 -8.15
N GLN A 362 9.86 -25.22 -8.49
CA GLN A 362 9.48 -25.50 -9.88
C GLN A 362 8.64 -24.37 -10.48
N LEU A 363 7.77 -23.73 -9.68
CA LEU A 363 6.91 -22.63 -10.12
C LEU A 363 7.68 -21.31 -10.21
N ASP A 364 8.56 -21.06 -9.24
CA ASP A 364 9.45 -19.91 -9.20
C ASP A 364 10.90 -20.33 -8.90
N PRO A 365 11.71 -20.56 -9.91
CA PRO A 365 13.13 -20.90 -9.75
C PRO A 365 13.99 -19.79 -9.14
N ALA A 366 13.50 -18.55 -9.05
CA ALA A 366 14.19 -17.44 -8.40
C ALA A 366 13.89 -17.35 -6.88
N ASN A 367 12.92 -18.11 -6.38
CA ASN A 367 12.54 -18.10 -4.97
C ASN A 367 13.63 -18.72 -4.09
N ALA A 368 14.45 -17.87 -3.50
CA ALA A 368 15.58 -18.28 -2.66
C ALA A 368 15.16 -19.01 -1.39
N ASP A 369 14.03 -18.61 -0.80
CA ASP A 369 13.48 -19.23 0.42
C ASP A 369 12.91 -20.62 0.13
N GLY A 370 12.30 -20.81 -1.03
CA GLY A 370 11.91 -22.12 -1.53
C GLY A 370 13.10 -23.09 -1.62
N TRP A 371 14.22 -22.63 -2.21
CA TRP A 371 15.44 -23.42 -2.27
C TRP A 371 16.06 -23.68 -0.90
N ALA A 372 16.04 -22.72 0.00
CA ALA A 372 16.51 -22.90 1.38
C ALA A 372 15.67 -23.95 2.13
N GLY A 373 14.35 -23.86 2.03
CA GLY A 373 13.41 -24.82 2.61
C GLY A 373 13.58 -26.22 2.02
N LEU A 374 13.72 -26.32 0.69
CA LEU A 374 13.96 -27.60 0.00
C LEU A 374 15.26 -28.25 0.46
N ALA A 375 16.37 -27.49 0.57
CA ALA A 375 17.64 -28.01 1.06
C ALA A 375 17.51 -28.59 2.47
N PHE A 376 16.81 -27.87 3.35
CA PHE A 376 16.57 -28.33 4.70
C PHE A 376 15.71 -29.59 4.76
N ALA A 377 14.56 -29.60 4.10
CA ALA A 377 13.63 -30.72 4.06
C ALA A 377 14.27 -31.96 3.42
N ALA A 378 15.03 -31.80 2.33
CA ALA A 378 15.79 -32.84 1.67
C ALA A 378 16.85 -33.45 2.61
N SER A 379 17.53 -32.62 3.41
CA SER A 379 18.49 -33.12 4.40
C SER A 379 17.83 -34.00 5.49
N LYS A 380 16.63 -33.61 5.94
CA LYS A 380 15.85 -34.36 6.93
C LYS A 380 15.28 -35.66 6.38
N THR A 381 14.97 -35.69 5.09
CA THR A 381 14.48 -36.88 4.37
C THR A 381 15.62 -37.73 3.78
N LYS A 382 16.88 -37.41 4.12
CA LYS A 382 18.09 -38.17 3.73
C LYS A 382 18.28 -38.23 2.21
N GLN A 383 18.10 -37.10 1.54
CA GLN A 383 18.28 -36.91 0.08
C GLN A 383 19.46 -35.97 -0.20
N PRO A 384 20.73 -36.42 0.04
CA PRO A 384 21.89 -35.53 0.01
C PRO A 384 22.14 -34.89 -1.37
N SER A 385 21.87 -35.59 -2.46
CA SER A 385 22.04 -35.04 -3.81
C SER A 385 21.07 -33.88 -4.08
N ILE A 386 19.82 -34.00 -3.62
CA ILE A 386 18.83 -32.91 -3.74
C ILE A 386 19.21 -31.77 -2.82
N THR A 387 19.68 -32.06 -1.60
CA THR A 387 20.20 -31.03 -0.69
C THR A 387 21.29 -30.20 -1.35
N LEU A 388 22.29 -30.82 -1.97
CA LEU A 388 23.38 -30.13 -2.66
C LEU A 388 22.87 -29.30 -3.83
N HIS A 389 21.95 -29.83 -4.64
CA HIS A 389 21.32 -29.09 -5.73
C HIS A 389 20.60 -27.84 -5.22
N ALA A 390 19.77 -28.01 -4.21
CA ALA A 390 18.99 -26.91 -3.63
C ALA A 390 19.90 -25.83 -3.00
N LEU A 391 20.97 -26.22 -2.33
CA LEU A 391 21.98 -25.29 -1.81
C LEU A 391 22.69 -24.54 -2.95
N THR A 392 23.03 -25.22 -4.05
CA THR A 392 23.64 -24.60 -5.24
C THR A 392 22.69 -23.54 -5.85
N MET A 393 21.39 -23.82 -5.92
CA MET A 393 20.43 -22.86 -6.44
C MET A 393 20.26 -21.69 -5.48
N ARG A 394 20.13 -21.95 -4.17
CA ARG A 394 20.04 -20.91 -3.14
C ARG A 394 21.23 -19.95 -3.16
N SER A 395 22.46 -20.48 -3.33
CA SER A 395 23.70 -19.67 -3.30
C SER A 395 23.81 -18.63 -4.43
N LYS A 396 22.97 -18.73 -5.47
CA LYS A 396 22.88 -17.72 -6.52
C LYS A 396 22.19 -16.45 -6.06
N PHE A 397 21.39 -16.51 -5.01
CA PHE A 397 20.52 -15.42 -4.55
C PHE A 397 20.86 -14.95 -3.13
N LEU A 398 21.34 -15.85 -2.28
CA LEU A 398 21.60 -15.57 -0.87
C LEU A 398 23.03 -15.97 -0.49
N PRO A 399 23.69 -15.17 0.39
CA PRO A 399 25.02 -15.52 0.91
C PRO A 399 24.97 -16.81 1.75
N GLU A 400 26.09 -17.49 1.80
CA GLU A 400 26.25 -18.66 2.67
C GLU A 400 26.29 -18.24 4.14
N VAL A 401 25.68 -19.06 4.98
CA VAL A 401 25.61 -18.89 6.43
C VAL A 401 26.08 -20.18 7.13
N PRO A 402 26.41 -20.15 8.43
CA PRO A 402 26.91 -21.35 9.11
C PRO A 402 26.02 -22.59 8.91
N SER A 403 24.70 -22.45 8.99
CA SER A 403 23.76 -23.56 8.79
C SER A 403 23.84 -24.18 7.39
N THR A 404 24.05 -23.37 6.36
CA THR A 404 24.17 -23.87 4.97
C THR A 404 25.51 -24.58 4.78
N TYR A 405 26.61 -24.06 5.30
CA TYR A 405 27.90 -24.79 5.27
C TYR A 405 27.82 -26.14 5.97
N PHE A 406 27.07 -26.23 7.07
CA PHE A 406 26.86 -27.51 7.74
C PHE A 406 26.02 -28.49 6.91
N LEU A 407 25.01 -28.01 6.18
CA LEU A 407 24.22 -28.84 5.26
C LEU A 407 25.06 -29.30 4.06
N TRP A 408 25.89 -28.42 3.48
CA TRP A 408 26.87 -28.81 2.47
C TRP A 408 27.77 -29.94 2.97
N ALA A 409 28.40 -29.74 4.13
CA ALA A 409 29.34 -30.69 4.70
C ALA A 409 28.71 -32.06 4.95
N THR A 410 27.54 -32.09 5.63
CA THR A 410 26.84 -33.35 5.96
C THR A 410 26.31 -34.06 4.70
N SER A 411 25.97 -33.35 3.67
CA SER A 411 25.50 -33.91 2.40
C SER A 411 26.67 -34.55 1.63
N TYR A 412 27.81 -33.88 1.51
CA TYR A 412 29.01 -34.45 0.90
C TYR A 412 29.52 -35.65 1.68
N ASP A 413 29.49 -35.59 3.05
CA ASP A 413 29.86 -36.70 3.91
C ASP A 413 28.94 -37.93 3.70
N SER A 414 27.63 -37.71 3.55
CA SER A 414 26.66 -38.77 3.25
C SER A 414 26.87 -39.39 1.85
N LEU A 415 27.45 -38.67 0.93
CA LEU A 415 27.81 -39.15 -0.41
C LEU A 415 29.26 -39.70 -0.47
N HIS A 416 29.93 -39.82 0.65
CA HIS A 416 31.33 -40.28 0.78
C HIS A 416 32.35 -39.44 0.01
N GLN A 417 32.02 -38.15 -0.27
CA GLN A 417 32.91 -37.17 -0.90
C GLN A 417 33.76 -36.47 0.16
N LYS A 418 34.82 -37.19 0.64
CA LYS A 418 35.57 -36.84 1.85
C LYS A 418 36.21 -35.46 1.80
N GLU A 419 36.86 -35.10 0.68
CA GLU A 419 37.58 -33.85 0.52
C GLU A 419 36.63 -32.64 0.58
N ALA A 420 35.50 -32.73 -0.11
CA ALA A 420 34.46 -31.71 -0.08
C ALA A 420 33.82 -31.57 1.29
N ALA A 421 33.50 -32.71 1.94
CA ALA A 421 32.95 -32.72 3.31
C ALA A 421 33.88 -32.00 4.29
N VAL A 422 35.18 -32.33 4.27
CA VAL A 422 36.18 -31.70 5.15
C VAL A 422 36.27 -30.19 4.89
N THR A 423 36.26 -29.79 3.62
CA THR A 423 36.31 -28.38 3.24
C THR A 423 35.12 -27.60 3.80
N TYR A 424 33.89 -28.09 3.61
CA TYR A 424 32.71 -27.44 4.09
C TYR A 424 32.53 -27.50 5.61
N TYR A 425 32.99 -28.57 6.27
CA TYR A 425 33.05 -28.57 7.74
C TYR A 425 34.01 -27.50 8.27
N ARG A 426 35.13 -27.21 7.61
CA ARG A 426 36.03 -26.10 7.98
C ARG A 426 35.37 -24.75 7.79
N HIS A 427 34.73 -24.49 6.64
CA HIS A 427 33.96 -23.28 6.44
C HIS A 427 32.87 -23.08 7.47
N PHE A 428 32.19 -24.16 7.85
CA PHE A 428 31.23 -24.11 8.94
C PHE A 428 31.89 -23.66 10.27
N LEU A 429 33.03 -24.24 10.63
CA LEU A 429 33.74 -23.92 11.89
C LEU A 429 34.23 -22.44 11.90
N GLU A 430 34.71 -21.95 10.78
CA GLU A 430 35.11 -20.54 10.61
C GLU A 430 33.91 -19.60 10.75
N ALA A 431 32.83 -19.89 10.04
CA ALA A 431 31.64 -19.02 10.02
C ALA A 431 30.82 -19.09 11.33
N SER A 432 30.86 -20.23 12.03
CA SER A 432 30.08 -20.43 13.27
C SER A 432 30.66 -19.70 14.47
N ALA A 433 32.00 -19.56 14.54
CA ALA A 433 32.72 -18.80 15.56
C ALA A 433 32.27 -19.09 17.01
N GLY A 434 32.01 -20.35 17.35
CA GLY A 434 31.59 -20.76 18.68
C GLY A 434 30.09 -20.67 18.98
N LYS A 435 29.28 -20.20 18.04
CA LYS A 435 27.84 -20.03 18.24
C LYS A 435 27.03 -21.33 18.23
N PHE A 436 27.62 -22.44 17.74
CA PHE A 436 26.95 -23.73 17.54
C PHE A 436 27.76 -24.90 18.15
N PRO A 437 27.95 -24.97 19.47
CA PRO A 437 28.91 -25.84 20.10
C PRO A 437 28.70 -27.33 19.77
N ASN A 438 27.47 -27.80 19.66
CA ASN A 438 27.16 -29.20 19.35
C ASN A 438 27.53 -29.55 17.89
N GLN A 439 27.14 -28.72 16.93
CA GLN A 439 27.47 -28.91 15.52
C GLN A 439 28.97 -28.73 15.27
N GLU A 440 29.60 -27.78 15.95
CA GLU A 440 31.05 -27.59 15.88
C GLU A 440 31.82 -28.77 16.41
N TRP A 441 31.39 -29.36 17.55
CA TRP A 441 31.96 -30.59 18.04
C TRP A 441 31.82 -31.73 17.02
N GLN A 442 30.61 -31.90 16.45
CA GLN A 442 30.36 -32.90 15.40
C GLN A 442 31.25 -32.68 14.20
N ALA A 443 31.37 -31.46 13.69
CA ALA A 443 32.20 -31.10 12.54
C ALA A 443 33.67 -31.46 12.79
N ARG A 444 34.23 -31.12 13.96
CA ARG A 444 35.62 -31.49 14.35
C ARG A 444 35.83 -33.00 14.40
N GLN A 445 34.89 -33.77 14.94
CA GLN A 445 34.97 -35.24 14.96
C GLN A 445 34.94 -35.81 13.53
N ARG A 446 34.04 -35.28 12.66
CA ARG A 446 33.96 -35.76 11.27
C ARG A 446 35.21 -35.41 10.48
N ILE A 447 35.79 -34.22 10.63
CA ILE A 447 37.08 -33.86 10.00
C ILE A 447 38.16 -34.84 10.42
N ALA A 448 38.29 -35.13 11.73
CA ALA A 448 39.32 -36.06 12.26
C ALA A 448 39.17 -37.47 11.71
N LEU A 449 37.96 -37.94 11.43
CA LEU A 449 37.70 -39.25 10.84
C LEU A 449 37.92 -39.27 9.33
N LEU A 450 37.54 -38.25 8.62
CA LEU A 450 37.61 -38.17 7.15
C LEU A 450 39.03 -37.85 6.64
N SER A 451 39.88 -37.26 7.48
CA SER A 451 41.25 -36.90 7.15
C SER A 451 42.26 -38.05 7.38
N LYS A 452 41.77 -39.20 7.85
CA LYS A 452 42.53 -40.47 7.95
C LYS A 452 42.36 -41.27 6.67
#